data_d5fe68c51e49b1626d52ecc2e4164453
#
_entry.id   d5fe68c51e49b1626d52ecc2e4164453
#
_cell.length_a   1.000
_cell.length_b   1.000
_cell.length_c   1.000
_cell.angle_alpha   90.00
_cell.angle_beta   90.00
_cell.angle_gamma   90.00
#
_symmetry.space_group_name_H-M   'P 1'
#
loop_
_entity.id
_entity.type
_entity.pdbx_description
1 polymer ?
#
loop_
_entity_poly.entity_id
_entity_poly.type
_entity_poly.pdbx_seq_one_letter_code
_entity_poly.pdbx_strand_id
1 'polypeptide(L)'
;MRIAFFTETFLPATDGVVTRLSHTIEELLGMGDEMLVIAPKYGEGPGSYEGVPIHRVSSVPFPPYPQIKLAPINPGVGTALRRFGPELIHAVNPFVLGRGAPFYSRRLDVPLVASYHTNIASYARFYGLGLFDRATRWYTRKLHNRAAINLCTSEATLRYLADDGVERLHLWPQGVDARRFHPDKFSKDWRVRLTNGHPAERLLLYVGRLGHEKNIGNLRVVLGEVPGVRLALVGDGPARRDLEQEYANTRTVFTGVLQGEELAAAFASADAFLFPSTTETLGIAMIEALASGLPVLAARTGATGEVVAEGETGLLYDPGSDAALVAAVRKIVSDDGLRTKMGRNARASAERRDWGTSTRTLRGYYEQALGER
;
A
#
# COMPACT_ATOMS: atom_id res chain seq x y z
N MET A 1 -3.04 10.51 -23.91
CA MET A 1 -1.88 11.29 -23.42
C MET A 1 -0.65 10.39 -23.38
N ARG A 2 0.56 10.97 -23.50
CA ARG A 2 1.82 10.24 -23.28
C ARG A 2 2.40 10.61 -21.93
N ILE A 3 2.42 9.63 -21.01
CA ILE A 3 2.75 9.84 -19.59
C ILE A 3 4.05 9.10 -19.24
N ALA A 4 5.04 9.80 -18.66
CA ALA A 4 6.24 9.17 -18.14
C ALA A 4 6.16 9.06 -16.61
N PHE A 5 6.10 7.83 -16.09
CA PHE A 5 6.15 7.56 -14.66
C PHE A 5 7.59 7.43 -14.17
N PHE A 6 7.94 8.16 -13.12
CA PHE A 6 9.15 7.93 -12.32
C PHE A 6 8.74 7.28 -11.01
N THR A 7 9.21 6.09 -10.73
CA THR A 7 8.86 5.38 -9.50
C THR A 7 10.09 4.79 -8.81
N GLU A 8 10.11 4.84 -7.47
CA GLU A 8 11.19 4.26 -6.66
C GLU A 8 11.12 2.72 -6.57
N THR A 9 9.96 2.15 -6.91
CA THR A 9 9.71 0.71 -6.87
C THR A 9 8.77 0.31 -8.01
N PHE A 10 9.06 -0.81 -8.66
CA PHE A 10 8.19 -1.42 -9.66
C PHE A 10 8.52 -2.91 -9.80
N LEU A 11 7.73 -3.65 -10.57
CA LEU A 11 7.94 -5.08 -10.79
C LEU A 11 9.42 -5.45 -10.97
N PRO A 12 9.92 -6.55 -10.41
CA PRO A 12 9.17 -7.65 -9.76
C PRO A 12 8.87 -7.43 -8.27
N ALA A 13 9.10 -6.24 -7.72
CA ALA A 13 8.71 -5.93 -6.34
C ALA A 13 7.18 -6.00 -6.19
N THR A 14 6.71 -6.34 -4.98
CA THR A 14 5.29 -6.53 -4.67
C THR A 14 4.93 -5.72 -3.42
N ASP A 15 4.71 -4.44 -3.62
CA ASP A 15 4.26 -3.53 -2.55
C ASP A 15 3.02 -2.74 -3.00
N GLY A 16 2.42 -2.01 -2.10
CA GLY A 16 1.20 -1.24 -2.39
C GLY A 16 1.37 -0.17 -3.47
N VAL A 17 2.58 0.38 -3.67
CA VAL A 17 2.85 1.35 -4.73
C VAL A 17 2.86 0.64 -6.08
N VAL A 18 3.50 -0.53 -6.15
CA VAL A 18 3.53 -1.37 -7.35
C VAL A 18 2.11 -1.81 -7.73
N THR A 19 1.33 -2.33 -6.77
CA THR A 19 -0.07 -2.74 -6.99
C THR A 19 -0.89 -1.58 -7.57
N ARG A 20 -0.80 -0.40 -6.94
CA ARG A 20 -1.52 0.79 -7.40
C ARG A 20 -1.10 1.21 -8.81
N LEU A 21 0.21 1.31 -9.06
CA LEU A 21 0.72 1.75 -10.36
C LEU A 21 0.38 0.74 -11.46
N SER A 22 0.42 -0.56 -11.19
CA SER A 22 0.03 -1.60 -12.16
C SER A 22 -1.42 -1.46 -12.59
N HIS A 23 -2.36 -1.38 -11.64
CA HIS A 23 -3.78 -1.17 -11.99
C HIS A 23 -4.03 0.19 -12.65
N THR A 24 -3.31 1.24 -12.24
CA THR A 24 -3.40 2.55 -12.91
C THR A 24 -2.95 2.46 -14.38
N ILE A 25 -1.88 1.72 -14.66
CA ILE A 25 -1.39 1.50 -16.03
C ILE A 25 -2.43 0.72 -16.85
N GLU A 26 -3.00 -0.37 -16.31
CA GLU A 26 -4.04 -1.16 -16.99
C GLU A 26 -5.25 -0.29 -17.38
N GLU A 27 -5.75 0.51 -16.44
CA GLU A 27 -6.89 1.40 -16.69
C GLU A 27 -6.58 2.52 -17.70
N LEU A 28 -5.39 3.15 -17.61
CA LEU A 28 -4.96 4.18 -18.56
C LEU A 28 -4.77 3.62 -19.98
N LEU A 29 -4.24 2.39 -20.11
CA LEU A 29 -4.19 1.68 -21.40
C LEU A 29 -5.58 1.50 -21.99
N GLY A 30 -6.54 1.08 -21.16
CA GLY A 30 -7.95 0.96 -21.57
C GLY A 30 -8.58 2.28 -22.02
N MET A 31 -8.05 3.42 -21.57
CA MET A 31 -8.46 4.77 -21.96
C MET A 31 -7.70 5.29 -23.21
N GLY A 32 -6.76 4.50 -23.76
CA GLY A 32 -5.97 4.86 -24.95
C GLY A 32 -4.77 5.76 -24.66
N ASP A 33 -4.32 5.84 -23.40
CA ASP A 33 -3.12 6.58 -23.03
C ASP A 33 -1.86 5.73 -23.26
N GLU A 34 -0.74 6.36 -23.61
CA GLU A 34 0.57 5.73 -23.77
C GLU A 34 1.46 6.02 -22.56
N MET A 35 2.25 5.05 -22.16
CA MET A 35 3.07 5.21 -20.94
C MET A 35 4.50 4.72 -21.12
N LEU A 36 5.42 5.30 -20.35
CA LEU A 36 6.78 4.85 -20.11
C LEU A 36 7.02 4.80 -18.60
N VAL A 37 7.47 3.66 -18.08
CA VAL A 37 7.87 3.55 -16.67
C VAL A 37 9.38 3.65 -16.55
N ILE A 38 9.87 4.54 -15.68
CA ILE A 38 11.28 4.69 -15.31
C ILE A 38 11.40 4.19 -13.86
N ALA A 39 12.11 3.08 -13.68
CA ALA A 39 12.18 2.36 -12.41
C ALA A 39 13.57 1.81 -12.11
N PRO A 40 13.93 1.54 -10.85
CA PRO A 40 15.16 0.86 -10.49
C PRO A 40 15.28 -0.51 -11.14
N LYS A 41 16.50 -0.95 -11.37
CA LYS A 41 16.78 -2.32 -11.80
C LYS A 41 16.77 -3.27 -10.61
N TYR A 42 15.88 -4.27 -10.66
CA TYR A 42 15.80 -5.38 -9.72
C TYR A 42 16.19 -6.67 -10.44
N GLY A 43 17.46 -7.07 -10.38
CA GLY A 43 17.92 -8.28 -11.07
C GLY A 43 17.46 -8.35 -12.54
N GLU A 44 16.85 -9.47 -12.93
CA GLU A 44 16.28 -9.74 -14.26
C GLU A 44 14.77 -9.43 -14.30
N GLY A 45 14.36 -8.29 -13.82
CA GLY A 45 12.96 -7.86 -13.89
C GLY A 45 12.48 -7.66 -15.33
N PRO A 46 11.14 -7.65 -15.56
CA PRO A 46 10.56 -7.52 -16.91
C PRO A 46 10.96 -6.20 -17.57
N GLY A 47 11.12 -6.23 -18.89
CA GLY A 47 11.40 -5.05 -19.72
C GLY A 47 10.14 -4.25 -20.10
N SER A 48 8.95 -4.84 -19.91
CA SER A 48 7.64 -4.23 -20.15
C SER A 48 6.59 -4.80 -19.20
N TYR A 49 5.49 -4.07 -19.04
CA TYR A 49 4.28 -4.51 -18.33
C TYR A 49 3.06 -4.14 -19.17
N GLU A 50 2.22 -5.12 -19.54
CA GLU A 50 1.06 -4.93 -20.42
C GLU A 50 1.38 -4.15 -21.72
N GLY A 51 2.58 -4.39 -22.28
CA GLY A 51 3.07 -3.67 -23.45
C GLY A 51 3.72 -2.30 -23.15
N VAL A 52 3.58 -1.76 -21.94
CA VAL A 52 4.22 -0.50 -21.53
C VAL A 52 5.71 -0.73 -21.25
N PRO A 53 6.62 -0.03 -21.96
CA PRO A 53 8.06 -0.20 -21.78
C PRO A 53 8.52 0.27 -20.39
N ILE A 54 9.46 -0.47 -19.80
CA ILE A 54 10.09 -0.15 -18.53
C ILE A 54 11.57 0.17 -18.75
N HIS A 55 11.95 1.43 -18.61
CA HIS A 55 13.34 1.84 -18.63
C HIS A 55 13.98 1.59 -17.24
N ARG A 56 14.87 0.60 -17.17
CA ARG A 56 15.55 0.20 -15.92
C ARG A 56 16.79 1.05 -15.68
N VAL A 57 16.82 1.71 -14.52
CA VAL A 57 17.97 2.50 -14.06
C VAL A 57 18.82 1.66 -13.11
N SER A 58 20.13 1.61 -13.35
CA SER A 58 21.07 0.91 -12.46
C SER A 58 20.90 1.36 -11.02
N SER A 59 20.84 0.41 -10.10
CA SER A 59 20.51 0.66 -8.72
C SER A 59 21.45 -0.09 -7.76
N VAL A 60 21.61 0.45 -6.56
CA VAL A 60 22.33 -0.18 -5.45
C VAL A 60 21.35 -0.45 -4.31
N PRO A 61 21.54 -1.55 -3.55
CA PRO A 61 20.71 -1.78 -2.37
C PRO A 61 20.98 -0.70 -1.32
N PHE A 62 19.91 -0.28 -0.63
CA PHE A 62 20.04 0.58 0.55
C PHE A 62 20.53 -0.27 1.72
N PRO A 63 21.74 -0.03 2.30
CA PRO A 63 22.35 -0.95 3.25
C PRO A 63 21.48 -1.34 4.45
N PRO A 64 20.73 -0.42 5.10
CA PRO A 64 19.81 -0.80 6.19
C PRO A 64 18.61 -1.64 5.71
N TYR A 65 18.25 -1.55 4.41
CA TYR A 65 17.12 -2.22 3.77
C TYR A 65 17.49 -2.66 2.36
N PRO A 66 18.18 -3.79 2.18
CA PRO A 66 18.67 -4.24 0.87
C PRO A 66 17.57 -4.46 -0.20
N GLN A 67 16.34 -4.69 0.24
CA GLN A 67 15.17 -4.77 -0.63
C GLN A 67 14.79 -3.42 -1.27
N ILE A 68 15.13 -2.29 -0.64
CA ILE A 68 14.97 -0.95 -1.23
C ILE A 68 16.17 -0.70 -2.16
N LYS A 69 15.87 -0.33 -3.40
CA LYS A 69 16.88 -0.04 -4.41
C LYS A 69 16.99 1.46 -4.62
N LEU A 70 18.17 2.01 -4.42
CA LEU A 70 18.48 3.41 -4.71
C LEU A 70 19.01 3.51 -6.15
N ALA A 71 18.31 4.21 -7.00
CA ALA A 71 18.66 4.39 -8.41
C ALA A 71 18.97 5.87 -8.71
N PRO A 72 20.24 6.29 -8.70
CA PRO A 72 20.59 7.64 -9.15
C PRO A 72 20.32 7.78 -10.65
N ILE A 73 19.86 8.96 -11.05
CA ILE A 73 19.60 9.26 -12.45
C ILE A 73 20.87 9.12 -13.29
N ASN A 74 20.69 8.53 -14.47
CA ASN A 74 21.76 8.37 -15.46
C ASN A 74 21.35 9.00 -16.82
N PRO A 75 22.28 9.25 -17.75
CA PRO A 75 22.01 9.85 -19.06
C PRO A 75 21.00 9.06 -19.91
N GLY A 76 20.86 7.74 -19.72
CA GLY A 76 19.93 6.87 -20.44
C GLY A 76 18.48 7.29 -20.23
N VAL A 77 18.12 7.79 -19.03
CA VAL A 77 16.78 8.32 -18.74
C VAL A 77 16.41 9.45 -19.70
N GLY A 78 17.32 10.41 -19.92
CA GLY A 78 17.05 11.51 -20.84
C GLY A 78 16.87 11.05 -22.29
N THR A 79 17.58 10.01 -22.71
CA THR A 79 17.42 9.42 -24.04
C THR A 79 16.08 8.69 -24.19
N ALA A 80 15.68 7.91 -23.17
CA ALA A 80 14.38 7.23 -23.16
C ALA A 80 13.23 8.24 -23.22
N LEU A 81 13.28 9.30 -22.42
CA LEU A 81 12.27 10.35 -22.41
C LEU A 81 12.16 11.09 -23.75
N ARG A 82 13.29 11.49 -24.37
CA ARG A 82 13.26 12.16 -25.69
C ARG A 82 12.68 11.26 -26.77
N ARG A 83 12.98 9.96 -26.74
CA ARG A 83 12.43 8.99 -27.69
C ARG A 83 10.93 8.79 -27.51
N PHE A 84 10.47 8.75 -26.26
CA PHE A 84 9.06 8.56 -25.93
C PHE A 84 8.25 9.84 -26.16
N GLY A 85 8.82 11.02 -25.89
CA GLY A 85 8.16 12.32 -26.07
C GLY A 85 6.96 12.49 -25.13
N PRO A 86 7.13 12.42 -23.79
CA PRO A 86 6.01 12.54 -22.86
C PRO A 86 5.36 13.92 -22.95
N GLU A 87 4.06 13.98 -22.75
CA GLU A 87 3.28 15.22 -22.57
C GLU A 87 3.20 15.60 -21.08
N LEU A 88 3.40 14.63 -20.19
CA LEU A 88 3.36 14.79 -18.74
C LEU A 88 4.35 13.84 -18.05
N ILE A 89 4.93 14.27 -16.94
CA ILE A 89 5.72 13.43 -16.04
C ILE A 89 4.98 13.26 -14.72
N HIS A 90 4.83 12.01 -14.26
CA HIS A 90 4.31 11.70 -12.93
C HIS A 90 5.40 11.06 -12.06
N ALA A 91 5.80 11.76 -11.01
CA ALA A 91 6.73 11.26 -10.00
C ALA A 91 5.97 10.53 -8.88
N VAL A 92 6.00 9.20 -8.91
CA VAL A 92 5.32 8.33 -7.93
C VAL A 92 6.24 8.14 -6.73
N ASN A 93 5.82 8.67 -5.58
CA ASN A 93 6.56 8.60 -4.32
C ASN A 93 8.04 9.05 -4.45
N PRO A 94 8.33 10.27 -4.96
CA PRO A 94 9.67 10.65 -5.38
C PRO A 94 10.64 10.75 -4.20
N PHE A 95 11.78 10.06 -4.31
CA PHE A 95 12.86 10.14 -3.32
C PHE A 95 14.24 10.24 -3.97
N VAL A 96 14.79 9.18 -4.55
CA VAL A 96 16.11 9.18 -5.21
C VAL A 96 15.96 9.31 -6.72
N LEU A 97 15.28 8.38 -7.37
CA LEU A 97 15.05 8.38 -8.81
C LEU A 97 14.08 9.49 -9.21
N GLY A 98 13.00 9.63 -8.46
CA GLY A 98 11.98 10.65 -8.67
C GLY A 98 12.49 12.09 -8.53
N ARG A 99 13.64 12.30 -7.89
CA ARG A 99 14.33 13.60 -7.84
C ARG A 99 14.65 14.17 -9.22
N GLY A 100 14.80 13.31 -10.21
CA GLY A 100 15.03 13.76 -11.58
C GLY A 100 13.81 14.21 -12.33
N ALA A 101 12.64 13.82 -11.90
CA ALA A 101 11.40 14.19 -12.58
C ALA A 101 11.24 15.72 -12.76
N PRO A 102 11.48 16.58 -11.73
CA PRO A 102 11.45 18.03 -11.90
C PRO A 102 12.49 18.59 -12.88
N PHE A 103 13.65 17.95 -12.98
CA PHE A 103 14.68 18.36 -13.94
C PHE A 103 14.24 18.09 -15.37
N TYR A 104 13.72 16.88 -15.64
CA TYR A 104 13.26 16.50 -16.98
C TYR A 104 11.96 17.20 -17.36
N SER A 105 11.04 17.44 -16.42
CA SER A 105 9.84 18.25 -16.65
C SER A 105 10.19 19.63 -17.22
N ARG A 106 11.11 20.34 -16.57
CA ARG A 106 11.58 21.65 -17.08
C ARG A 106 12.31 21.56 -18.40
N ARG A 107 13.17 20.53 -18.60
CA ARG A 107 13.97 20.39 -19.80
C ARG A 107 13.14 20.04 -21.04
N LEU A 108 12.06 19.28 -20.85
CA LEU A 108 11.14 18.87 -21.92
C LEU A 108 9.95 19.82 -22.05
N ASP A 109 9.88 20.81 -21.15
CA ASP A 109 8.77 21.73 -21.05
C ASP A 109 7.41 21.01 -20.95
N VAL A 110 7.27 20.08 -19.99
CA VAL A 110 6.05 19.32 -19.70
C VAL A 110 5.68 19.42 -18.23
N PRO A 111 4.38 19.41 -17.86
CA PRO A 111 3.96 19.49 -16.46
C PRO A 111 4.45 18.29 -15.66
N LEU A 112 4.68 18.54 -14.36
CA LEU A 112 5.01 17.54 -13.36
C LEU A 112 3.82 17.34 -12.42
N VAL A 113 3.38 16.11 -12.28
CA VAL A 113 2.52 15.64 -11.20
C VAL A 113 3.36 14.82 -10.23
N ALA A 114 3.13 14.94 -8.94
CA ALA A 114 3.81 14.13 -7.93
C ALA A 114 2.78 13.46 -7.02
N SER A 115 3.02 12.21 -6.59
CA SER A 115 2.15 11.53 -5.66
C SER A 115 2.91 10.98 -4.45
N TYR A 116 2.31 11.09 -3.26
CA TYR A 116 2.89 10.68 -1.99
C TYR A 116 2.22 9.40 -1.50
N HIS A 117 2.99 8.33 -1.37
CA HIS A 117 2.49 7.00 -1.00
C HIS A 117 3.09 6.44 0.27
N THR A 118 4.26 6.94 0.69
CA THR A 118 4.98 6.39 1.84
C THR A 118 5.49 7.52 2.73
N ASN A 119 5.16 7.48 4.02
CA ASN A 119 5.67 8.44 4.98
C ASN A 119 7.12 8.11 5.37
N ILE A 120 8.07 8.54 4.53
CA ILE A 120 9.52 8.29 4.72
C ILE A 120 10.01 8.87 6.04
N ALA A 121 9.49 10.02 6.47
CA ALA A 121 9.86 10.67 7.73
C ALA A 121 9.46 9.81 8.95
N SER A 122 8.27 9.19 8.93
CA SER A 122 7.83 8.27 9.98
C SER A 122 8.69 7.01 10.03
N TYR A 123 9.06 6.47 8.86
CA TYR A 123 10.01 5.35 8.79
C TYR A 123 11.38 5.74 9.36
N ALA A 124 11.93 6.89 8.97
CA ALA A 124 13.22 7.35 9.48
C ALA A 124 13.21 7.47 11.02
N ARG A 125 12.13 8.00 11.61
CA ARG A 125 11.98 8.08 13.08
C ARG A 125 11.94 6.70 13.73
N PHE A 126 11.18 5.78 13.16
CA PHE A 126 11.06 4.42 13.69
C PHE A 126 12.42 3.69 13.74
N TYR A 127 13.28 3.93 12.76
CA TYR A 127 14.62 3.34 12.67
C TYR A 127 15.74 4.15 13.33
N GLY A 128 15.41 5.03 14.27
CA GLY A 128 16.39 5.81 15.04
C GLY A 128 17.06 6.94 14.25
N LEU A 129 16.62 7.20 13.02
CA LEU A 129 17.12 8.28 12.17
C LEU A 129 16.34 9.60 12.34
N GLY A 130 15.73 9.81 13.52
CA GLY A 130 14.90 10.98 13.83
C GLY A 130 15.61 12.32 13.68
N LEU A 131 16.94 12.36 13.79
CA LEU A 131 17.76 13.56 13.51
C LEU A 131 17.59 14.05 12.06
N PHE A 132 17.24 13.14 11.13
CA PHE A 132 17.03 13.46 9.71
C PHE A 132 15.58 13.82 9.39
N ASP A 133 14.66 13.81 10.36
CA ASP A 133 13.23 14.09 10.13
C ASP A 133 13.03 15.46 9.47
N ARG A 134 13.64 16.51 10.03
CA ARG A 134 13.58 17.88 9.46
C ARG A 134 14.13 17.96 8.04
N ALA A 135 15.25 17.29 7.79
CA ALA A 135 15.86 17.27 6.46
C ALA A 135 14.99 16.51 5.45
N THR A 136 14.40 15.37 5.85
CA THR A 136 13.50 14.58 5.02
C THR A 136 12.22 15.36 4.69
N ARG A 137 11.60 16.03 5.67
CA ARG A 137 10.44 16.89 5.44
C ARG A 137 10.75 18.06 4.51
N TRP A 138 11.85 18.77 4.77
CA TRP A 138 12.31 19.85 3.90
C TRP A 138 12.54 19.35 2.47
N TYR A 139 13.19 18.21 2.32
CA TYR A 139 13.45 17.59 1.02
C TYR A 139 12.15 17.21 0.30
N THR A 140 11.22 16.53 0.97
CA THR A 140 9.90 16.17 0.44
C THR A 140 9.15 17.42 -0.02
N ARG A 141 9.03 18.45 0.84
CA ARG A 141 8.40 19.72 0.49
C ARG A 141 9.03 20.35 -0.74
N LYS A 142 10.38 20.46 -0.76
CA LYS A 142 11.10 21.07 -1.89
C LYS A 142 10.90 20.34 -3.20
N LEU A 143 10.71 19.03 -3.15
CA LEU A 143 10.49 18.18 -4.32
C LEU A 143 9.05 18.31 -4.81
N HIS A 144 8.09 18.16 -3.91
CA HIS A 144 6.66 18.24 -4.21
C HIS A 144 6.23 19.64 -4.67
N ASN A 145 6.74 20.73 -4.08
CA ASN A 145 6.38 22.09 -4.50
C ASN A 145 6.91 22.48 -5.89
N ARG A 146 7.61 21.60 -6.58
CA ARG A 146 7.95 21.75 -8.01
C ARG A 146 6.90 21.16 -8.95
N ALA A 147 5.98 20.35 -8.43
CA ALA A 147 4.89 19.79 -9.20
C ALA A 147 3.74 20.80 -9.38
N ALA A 148 3.06 20.75 -10.52
CA ALA A 148 1.83 21.48 -10.75
C ALA A 148 0.71 20.96 -9.84
N ILE A 149 0.68 19.64 -9.62
CA ILE A 149 -0.32 18.95 -8.79
C ILE A 149 0.39 17.94 -7.90
N ASN A 150 0.00 17.90 -6.61
CA ASN A 150 0.44 16.91 -5.65
C ASN A 150 -0.74 16.03 -5.23
N LEU A 151 -0.56 14.70 -5.29
CA LEU A 151 -1.59 13.73 -5.02
C LEU A 151 -1.32 12.98 -3.73
N CYS A 152 -2.36 12.83 -2.90
CA CYS A 152 -2.32 12.13 -1.63
C CYS A 152 -3.33 10.99 -1.60
N THR A 153 -3.05 9.95 -0.82
CA THR A 153 -3.88 8.75 -0.72
C THR A 153 -5.01 8.86 0.29
N SER A 154 -4.91 9.80 1.25
CA SER A 154 -5.87 10.01 2.34
C SER A 154 -5.89 11.47 2.80
N GLU A 155 -7.01 11.90 3.41
CA GLU A 155 -7.16 13.23 4.03
C GLU A 155 -6.13 13.44 5.16
N ALA A 156 -5.84 12.39 5.93
CA ALA A 156 -4.83 12.45 6.97
C ALA A 156 -3.44 12.76 6.39
N THR A 157 -3.09 12.13 5.26
CA THR A 157 -1.84 12.40 4.53
C THR A 157 -1.84 13.79 3.93
N LEU A 158 -2.97 14.24 3.39
CA LEU A 158 -3.13 15.59 2.84
C LEU A 158 -2.87 16.63 3.91
N ARG A 159 -3.53 16.53 5.08
CA ARG A 159 -3.31 17.44 6.22
C ARG A 159 -1.86 17.42 6.69
N TYR A 160 -1.28 16.23 6.86
CA TYR A 160 0.13 16.08 7.24
C TYR A 160 1.08 16.82 6.29
N LEU A 161 0.88 16.71 4.99
CA LEU A 161 1.71 17.38 3.98
C LEU A 161 1.44 18.89 3.91
N ALA A 162 0.18 19.33 4.09
CA ALA A 162 -0.18 20.73 4.16
C ALA A 162 0.51 21.43 5.36
N ASP A 163 0.49 20.79 6.54
CA ASP A 163 1.18 21.25 7.75
C ASP A 163 2.71 21.36 7.53
N ASP A 164 3.28 20.50 6.68
CA ASP A 164 4.67 20.54 6.27
C ASP A 164 4.95 21.60 5.17
N GLY A 165 3.93 22.31 4.68
CA GLY A 165 4.02 23.35 3.67
C GLY A 165 4.14 22.83 2.23
N VAL A 166 3.59 21.65 1.95
CA VAL A 166 3.37 21.17 0.58
C VAL A 166 2.09 21.80 0.04
N GLU A 167 2.16 22.32 -1.17
CA GLU A 167 1.08 23.05 -1.84
C GLU A 167 0.40 22.21 -2.93
N ARG A 168 -0.73 22.69 -3.47
CA ARG A 168 -1.46 22.10 -4.62
C ARG A 168 -1.77 20.62 -4.38
N LEU A 169 -2.25 20.32 -3.17
CA LEU A 169 -2.58 18.98 -2.69
C LEU A 169 -4.00 18.58 -3.11
N HIS A 170 -4.14 17.38 -3.64
CA HIS A 170 -5.40 16.79 -4.06
C HIS A 170 -5.48 15.33 -3.61
N LEU A 171 -6.69 14.85 -3.39
CA LEU A 171 -6.92 13.44 -3.07
C LEU A 171 -6.95 12.60 -4.36
N TRP A 172 -6.19 11.52 -4.34
CA TRP A 172 -6.27 10.46 -5.32
C TRP A 172 -6.78 9.18 -4.64
N PRO A 173 -8.10 8.88 -4.74
CA PRO A 173 -8.71 7.76 -4.04
C PRO A 173 -8.07 6.42 -4.40
N GLN A 174 -8.10 5.47 -3.47
CA GLN A 174 -7.61 4.12 -3.68
C GLN A 174 -8.71 3.24 -4.25
N GLY A 175 -8.40 2.50 -5.32
CA GLY A 175 -9.24 1.44 -5.85
C GLY A 175 -8.96 0.08 -5.22
N VAL A 176 -9.83 -0.87 -5.49
CA VAL A 176 -9.66 -2.29 -5.19
C VAL A 176 -10.25 -3.14 -6.33
N ASP A 177 -9.65 -4.30 -6.59
CA ASP A 177 -10.23 -5.30 -7.47
C ASP A 177 -11.26 -6.13 -6.69
N ALA A 178 -12.49 -5.61 -6.61
CA ALA A 178 -13.58 -6.24 -5.88
C ALA A 178 -14.11 -7.54 -6.57
N ARG A 179 -13.66 -7.87 -7.79
CA ARG A 179 -13.97 -9.16 -8.43
C ARG A 179 -12.99 -10.22 -7.95
N ARG A 180 -11.72 -9.90 -7.84
CA ARG A 180 -10.68 -10.79 -7.31
C ARG A 180 -10.87 -10.98 -5.81
N PHE A 181 -10.96 -9.90 -5.04
CA PHE A 181 -11.21 -9.94 -3.60
C PHE A 181 -12.71 -10.01 -3.33
N HIS A 182 -13.21 -11.23 -3.14
CA HIS A 182 -14.64 -11.50 -2.99
C HIS A 182 -14.88 -12.64 -1.97
N PRO A 183 -15.95 -12.59 -1.16
CA PRO A 183 -16.28 -13.67 -0.22
C PRO A 183 -16.41 -15.06 -0.89
N ASP A 184 -16.85 -15.11 -2.15
CA ASP A 184 -17.01 -16.37 -2.92
C ASP A 184 -15.66 -17.06 -3.23
N LYS A 185 -14.53 -16.39 -2.98
CA LYS A 185 -13.19 -16.99 -3.08
C LYS A 185 -12.84 -17.86 -1.87
N PHE A 186 -13.78 -18.07 -0.94
CA PHE A 186 -13.59 -18.99 0.19
C PHE A 186 -13.11 -20.36 -0.29
N SER A 187 -12.05 -20.86 0.36
CA SER A 187 -11.47 -22.17 0.06
C SER A 187 -11.29 -22.97 1.34
N LYS A 188 -11.87 -24.17 1.37
CA LYS A 188 -11.70 -25.10 2.48
C LYS A 188 -10.23 -25.48 2.69
N ASP A 189 -9.49 -25.67 1.60
CA ASP A 189 -8.07 -26.03 1.65
C ASP A 189 -7.23 -24.89 2.25
N TRP A 190 -7.49 -23.64 1.81
CA TRP A 190 -6.85 -22.47 2.41
C TRP A 190 -7.25 -22.30 3.87
N ARG A 191 -8.51 -22.53 4.23
CA ARG A 191 -8.96 -22.51 5.64
C ARG A 191 -8.18 -23.51 6.49
N VAL A 192 -8.05 -24.76 6.04
CA VAL A 192 -7.27 -25.80 6.72
C VAL A 192 -5.80 -25.40 6.84
N ARG A 193 -5.19 -24.91 5.75
CA ARG A 193 -3.79 -24.49 5.70
C ARG A 193 -3.50 -23.34 6.67
N LEU A 194 -4.32 -22.28 6.63
CA LEU A 194 -4.16 -21.08 7.45
C LEU A 194 -4.46 -21.33 8.93
N THR A 195 -5.22 -22.36 9.26
CA THR A 195 -5.51 -22.76 10.64
C THR A 195 -4.65 -23.94 11.12
N ASN A 196 -3.65 -24.35 10.33
CA ASN A 196 -2.81 -25.50 10.65
C ASN A 196 -3.64 -26.76 11.05
N GLY A 197 -4.64 -27.11 10.23
CA GLY A 197 -5.49 -28.29 10.44
C GLY A 197 -6.67 -28.12 11.39
N HIS A 198 -6.97 -26.89 11.86
CA HIS A 198 -8.08 -26.63 12.80
C HIS A 198 -9.13 -25.65 12.23
N PRO A 199 -9.84 -26.01 11.12
CA PRO A 199 -10.70 -25.09 10.38
C PRO A 199 -11.91 -24.57 11.18
N ALA A 200 -12.27 -25.22 12.28
CA ALA A 200 -13.37 -24.82 13.15
C ALA A 200 -13.00 -23.63 14.09
N GLU A 201 -11.72 -23.40 14.34
CA GLU A 201 -11.28 -22.25 15.16
C GLU A 201 -11.37 -20.93 14.36
N ARG A 202 -11.51 -19.80 15.07
CA ARG A 202 -11.57 -18.48 14.43
C ARG A 202 -10.21 -18.09 13.85
N LEU A 203 -10.21 -17.70 12.59
CA LEU A 203 -8.99 -17.30 11.88
C LEU A 203 -8.89 -15.78 11.78
N LEU A 204 -7.89 -15.24 12.42
CA LEU A 204 -7.46 -13.84 12.28
C LEU A 204 -6.37 -13.78 11.21
N LEU A 205 -6.44 -12.82 10.31
CA LEU A 205 -5.52 -12.68 9.19
C LEU A 205 -4.79 -11.34 9.25
N TYR A 206 -3.49 -11.36 9.05
CA TYR A 206 -2.68 -10.19 8.71
C TYR A 206 -2.09 -10.41 7.30
N VAL A 207 -2.10 -9.38 6.48
CA VAL A 207 -1.46 -9.37 5.15
C VAL A 207 -0.63 -8.10 5.01
N GLY A 208 0.64 -8.26 4.68
CA GLY A 208 1.53 -7.14 4.46
C GLY A 208 2.99 -7.47 4.67
N ARG A 209 3.85 -6.46 4.47
CA ARG A 209 5.27 -6.59 4.74
C ARG A 209 5.53 -6.88 6.22
N LEU A 210 6.35 -7.88 6.50
CA LEU A 210 6.77 -8.20 7.88
C LEU A 210 7.92 -7.27 8.30
N GLY A 211 7.56 -6.05 8.69
CA GLY A 211 8.49 -5.03 9.18
C GLY A 211 8.21 -4.68 10.65
N HIS A 212 9.24 -4.27 11.39
CA HIS A 212 9.09 -3.89 12.80
C HIS A 212 8.10 -2.71 12.98
N GLU A 213 8.09 -1.76 12.03
CA GLU A 213 7.19 -0.61 12.01
C GLU A 213 5.71 -0.97 11.82
N LYS A 214 5.42 -2.24 11.48
CA LYS A 214 4.05 -2.74 11.32
C LYS A 214 3.44 -3.21 12.65
N ASN A 215 4.19 -3.23 13.74
CA ASN A 215 3.74 -3.61 15.08
C ASN A 215 3.07 -5.01 15.15
N ILE A 216 3.49 -5.93 14.28
CA ILE A 216 2.90 -7.28 14.19
C ILE A 216 3.08 -8.05 15.52
N GLY A 217 4.20 -7.85 16.22
CA GLY A 217 4.46 -8.46 17.52
C GLY A 217 3.34 -8.22 18.53
N ASN A 218 2.68 -7.04 18.49
CA ASN A 218 1.58 -6.72 19.41
C ASN A 218 0.38 -7.66 19.27
N LEU A 219 0.22 -8.34 18.11
CA LEU A 219 -0.89 -9.28 17.91
C LEU A 219 -0.75 -10.56 18.76
N ARG A 220 0.44 -10.85 19.28
CA ARG A 220 0.71 -12.05 20.09
C ARG A 220 -0.15 -12.13 21.35
N VAL A 221 -0.46 -10.99 21.97
CA VAL A 221 -1.30 -10.93 23.18
C VAL A 221 -2.69 -11.55 22.94
N VAL A 222 -3.23 -11.41 21.73
CA VAL A 222 -4.55 -11.96 21.35
C VAL A 222 -4.57 -13.49 21.49
N LEU A 223 -3.49 -14.17 21.12
CA LEU A 223 -3.41 -15.63 21.18
C LEU A 223 -3.34 -16.18 22.62
N GLY A 224 -2.84 -15.38 23.56
CA GLY A 224 -2.83 -15.70 25.00
C GLY A 224 -4.18 -15.43 25.66
N GLU A 225 -4.82 -14.34 25.28
CA GLU A 225 -6.00 -13.81 25.98
C GLU A 225 -7.35 -14.24 25.39
N VAL A 226 -7.37 -14.69 24.12
CA VAL A 226 -8.60 -15.07 23.42
C VAL A 226 -8.53 -16.55 23.02
N PRO A 227 -9.26 -17.45 23.70
CA PRO A 227 -9.27 -18.86 23.34
C PRO A 227 -9.96 -19.09 21.99
N GLY A 228 -9.60 -20.20 21.31
CA GLY A 228 -10.25 -20.62 20.06
C GLY A 228 -9.92 -19.75 18.85
N VAL A 229 -8.88 -18.89 18.93
CA VAL A 229 -8.41 -18.09 17.78
C VAL A 229 -7.06 -18.60 17.25
N ARG A 230 -6.86 -18.45 15.96
CA ARG A 230 -5.62 -18.66 15.23
C ARG A 230 -5.24 -17.41 14.46
N LEU A 231 -3.94 -17.24 14.20
CA LEU A 231 -3.41 -16.12 13.46
C LEU A 231 -2.68 -16.63 12.21
N ALA A 232 -2.99 -16.09 11.05
CA ALA A 232 -2.20 -16.27 9.86
C ALA A 232 -1.52 -14.95 9.47
N LEU A 233 -0.20 -15.02 9.27
CA LEU A 233 0.65 -13.91 8.83
C LEU A 233 1.08 -14.18 7.39
N VAL A 234 0.51 -13.38 6.47
CA VAL A 234 0.79 -13.45 5.05
C VAL A 234 1.73 -12.33 4.65
N GLY A 235 2.85 -12.69 4.08
CA GLY A 235 3.86 -11.76 3.64
C GLY A 235 5.28 -12.19 4.01
N ASP A 236 6.23 -11.31 3.70
CA ASP A 236 7.64 -11.46 4.03
C ASP A 236 8.24 -10.10 4.37
N GLY A 237 9.44 -10.09 4.96
CA GLY A 237 10.11 -8.85 5.30
C GLY A 237 11.21 -9.01 6.33
N PRO A 238 11.90 -7.91 6.67
CA PRO A 238 13.08 -7.95 7.53
C PRO A 238 12.80 -8.47 8.96
N ALA A 239 11.58 -8.32 9.47
CA ALA A 239 11.20 -8.79 10.80
C ALA A 239 10.75 -10.26 10.83
N ARG A 240 10.72 -10.97 9.69
CA ARG A 240 10.15 -12.32 9.63
C ARG A 240 10.80 -13.27 10.63
N ARG A 241 12.13 -13.32 10.66
CA ARG A 241 12.87 -14.24 11.57
C ARG A 241 12.56 -13.95 13.04
N ASP A 242 12.53 -12.68 13.42
CA ASP A 242 12.25 -12.27 14.80
C ASP A 242 10.80 -12.60 15.17
N LEU A 243 9.84 -12.37 14.26
CA LEU A 243 8.44 -12.75 14.45
C LEU A 243 8.26 -14.26 14.54
N GLU A 244 8.93 -15.07 13.72
CA GLU A 244 8.87 -16.54 13.83
C GLU A 244 9.37 -17.03 15.19
N GLN A 245 10.40 -16.39 15.77
CA GLN A 245 10.86 -16.68 17.14
C GLN A 245 9.86 -16.22 18.19
N GLU A 246 9.32 -15.01 18.08
CA GLU A 246 8.34 -14.44 18.99
C GLU A 246 7.05 -15.25 19.05
N TYR A 247 6.60 -15.73 17.88
CA TYR A 247 5.38 -16.54 17.72
C TYR A 247 5.62 -18.05 17.85
N ALA A 248 6.84 -18.49 18.20
CA ALA A 248 7.14 -19.90 18.42
C ALA A 248 6.18 -20.50 19.48
N ASN A 249 5.72 -21.71 19.22
CA ASN A 249 4.76 -22.43 20.08
C ASN A 249 3.40 -21.73 20.27
N THR A 250 3.04 -20.81 19.38
CA THR A 250 1.69 -20.22 19.34
C THR A 250 0.85 -20.82 18.21
N ARG A 251 -0.43 -20.47 18.17
CA ARG A 251 -1.38 -20.87 17.12
C ARG A 251 -1.25 -19.97 15.89
N THR A 252 -0.03 -19.78 15.37
CA THR A 252 0.28 -18.88 14.26
C THR A 252 0.85 -19.64 13.06
N VAL A 253 0.42 -19.24 11.85
CA VAL A 253 0.94 -19.74 10.58
C VAL A 253 1.59 -18.59 9.82
N PHE A 254 2.81 -18.82 9.32
CA PHE A 254 3.51 -17.94 8.39
C PHE A 254 3.45 -18.55 6.98
N THR A 255 2.80 -17.89 6.05
CA THR A 255 2.63 -18.44 4.69
C THR A 255 3.75 -18.02 3.73
N GLY A 256 4.47 -16.95 4.03
CA GLY A 256 5.23 -16.21 3.02
C GLY A 256 4.32 -15.32 2.18
N VAL A 257 4.86 -14.82 1.07
CA VAL A 257 4.11 -13.94 0.15
C VAL A 257 3.10 -14.77 -0.64
N LEU A 258 1.85 -14.32 -0.63
CA LEU A 258 0.77 -14.83 -1.50
C LEU A 258 0.38 -13.75 -2.50
N GLN A 259 -0.06 -14.16 -3.69
CA GLN A 259 -0.47 -13.27 -4.77
C GLN A 259 -1.71 -13.80 -5.51
N GLY A 260 -2.36 -12.94 -6.27
CA GLY A 260 -3.46 -13.34 -7.15
C GLY A 260 -4.59 -14.08 -6.43
N GLU A 261 -4.98 -15.23 -6.97
CA GLU A 261 -6.10 -16.04 -6.45
C GLU A 261 -5.78 -16.67 -5.08
N GLU A 262 -4.52 -16.99 -4.79
CA GLU A 262 -4.14 -17.53 -3.48
C GLU A 262 -4.32 -16.49 -2.37
N LEU A 263 -3.95 -15.23 -2.65
CA LEU A 263 -4.16 -14.12 -1.71
C LEU A 263 -5.65 -13.85 -1.50
N ALA A 264 -6.43 -13.84 -2.59
CA ALA A 264 -7.89 -13.67 -2.51
C ALA A 264 -8.56 -14.78 -1.69
N ALA A 265 -8.15 -16.05 -1.91
CA ALA A 265 -8.63 -17.17 -1.14
C ALA A 265 -8.23 -17.08 0.34
N ALA A 266 -7.02 -16.59 0.65
CA ALA A 266 -6.58 -16.39 2.03
C ALA A 266 -7.45 -15.35 2.75
N PHE A 267 -7.72 -14.21 2.12
CA PHE A 267 -8.67 -13.22 2.67
C PHE A 267 -10.05 -13.82 2.89
N ALA A 268 -10.66 -14.40 1.84
CA ALA A 268 -12.02 -14.93 1.92
C ALA A 268 -12.19 -16.09 2.92
N SER A 269 -11.09 -16.75 3.30
CA SER A 269 -11.09 -17.87 4.24
C SER A 269 -10.89 -17.47 5.70
N ALA A 270 -10.70 -16.17 5.99
CA ALA A 270 -10.53 -15.65 7.34
C ALA A 270 -11.87 -15.21 7.99
N ASP A 271 -11.86 -14.95 9.29
CA ASP A 271 -13.02 -14.42 10.05
C ASP A 271 -12.91 -12.93 10.33
N ALA A 272 -11.68 -12.39 10.47
CA ALA A 272 -11.42 -10.97 10.64
C ALA A 272 -9.99 -10.64 10.17
N PHE A 273 -9.80 -9.39 9.78
CA PHE A 273 -8.49 -8.86 9.38
C PHE A 273 -7.90 -7.98 10.46
N LEU A 274 -6.64 -8.22 10.84
CA LEU A 274 -5.91 -7.44 11.84
C LEU A 274 -4.93 -6.48 11.18
N PHE A 275 -4.96 -5.21 11.59
CA PHE A 275 -4.08 -4.19 11.04
C PHE A 275 -3.45 -3.32 12.15
N PRO A 276 -2.34 -3.77 12.75
CA PRO A 276 -1.71 -3.09 13.90
C PRO A 276 -0.80 -1.92 13.50
N SER A 277 -0.59 -1.67 12.21
CA SER A 277 0.30 -0.62 11.71
C SER A 277 -0.21 0.78 12.04
N THR A 278 0.70 1.64 12.51
CA THR A 278 0.43 3.06 12.79
C THR A 278 1.10 4.02 11.80
N THR A 279 1.84 3.49 10.83
CA THR A 279 2.69 4.28 9.90
C THR A 279 2.16 4.33 8.47
N GLU A 280 0.97 3.80 8.23
CA GLU A 280 0.38 3.74 6.89
C GLU A 280 -0.15 5.08 6.40
N THR A 281 -0.03 5.28 5.11
CA THR A 281 -0.68 6.40 4.42
C THR A 281 -2.13 6.08 4.04
N LEU A 282 -2.45 4.79 3.83
CA LEU A 282 -3.81 4.29 3.60
C LEU A 282 -3.99 2.83 4.00
N GLY A 283 -3.13 1.90 3.50
CA GLY A 283 -3.19 0.46 3.76
C GLY A 283 -4.12 -0.30 2.79
N ILE A 284 -3.61 -0.65 1.61
CA ILE A 284 -4.35 -1.38 0.55
C ILE A 284 -4.95 -2.68 1.10
N ALA A 285 -4.21 -3.44 1.90
CA ALA A 285 -4.67 -4.71 2.45
C ALA A 285 -5.95 -4.60 3.30
N MET A 286 -6.21 -3.45 3.95
CA MET A 286 -7.49 -3.22 4.62
C MET A 286 -8.65 -3.14 3.62
N ILE A 287 -8.44 -2.50 2.47
CA ILE A 287 -9.49 -2.36 1.44
C ILE A 287 -9.73 -3.71 0.76
N GLU A 288 -8.68 -4.52 0.55
CA GLU A 288 -8.79 -5.90 0.05
C GLU A 288 -9.55 -6.80 1.05
N ALA A 289 -9.30 -6.64 2.36
CA ALA A 289 -10.04 -7.31 3.41
C ALA A 289 -11.52 -6.92 3.40
N LEU A 290 -11.83 -5.61 3.31
CA LEU A 290 -13.21 -5.13 3.18
C LEU A 290 -13.89 -5.72 1.93
N ALA A 291 -13.20 -5.76 0.79
CA ALA A 291 -13.71 -6.34 -0.45
C ALA A 291 -13.99 -7.85 -0.33
N SER A 292 -13.19 -8.56 0.46
CA SER A 292 -13.39 -9.96 0.79
C SER A 292 -14.47 -10.21 1.86
N GLY A 293 -15.17 -9.16 2.29
CA GLY A 293 -16.24 -9.24 3.30
C GLY A 293 -15.72 -9.47 4.73
N LEU A 294 -14.47 -9.10 5.03
CA LEU A 294 -13.91 -9.22 6.37
C LEU A 294 -14.10 -7.95 7.19
N PRO A 295 -14.58 -8.04 8.44
CA PRO A 295 -14.45 -6.95 9.38
C PRO A 295 -12.96 -6.66 9.66
N VAL A 296 -12.59 -5.38 9.67
CA VAL A 296 -11.22 -4.93 9.90
C VAL A 296 -11.05 -4.45 11.33
N LEU A 297 -10.07 -5.00 12.04
CA LEU A 297 -9.65 -4.56 13.37
C LEU A 297 -8.31 -3.82 13.23
N ALA A 298 -8.32 -2.50 13.33
CA ALA A 298 -7.16 -1.68 13.04
C ALA A 298 -6.75 -0.78 14.21
N ALA A 299 -5.45 -0.53 14.33
CA ALA A 299 -4.95 0.51 15.21
C ALA A 299 -5.46 1.88 14.75
N ARG A 300 -6.00 2.68 15.67
CA ARG A 300 -6.61 3.98 15.40
C ARG A 300 -5.56 4.98 14.93
N THR A 301 -5.64 5.38 13.69
CA THR A 301 -4.85 6.48 13.08
C THR A 301 -5.75 7.30 12.19
N GLY A 302 -5.27 8.44 11.69
CA GLY A 302 -6.03 9.21 10.70
C GLY A 302 -6.35 8.38 9.45
N ALA A 303 -5.36 7.69 8.90
CA ALA A 303 -5.53 6.89 7.68
C ALA A 303 -6.44 5.66 7.86
N THR A 304 -6.33 4.94 9.00
CA THR A 304 -7.18 3.77 9.26
C THR A 304 -8.64 4.16 9.49
N GLY A 305 -8.90 5.32 10.12
CA GLY A 305 -10.23 5.86 10.31
C GLY A 305 -10.95 6.30 9.03
N GLU A 306 -10.20 6.53 7.94
CA GLU A 306 -10.79 6.83 6.62
C GLU A 306 -11.21 5.55 5.86
N VAL A 307 -10.62 4.42 6.22
CA VAL A 307 -10.91 3.13 5.58
C VAL A 307 -11.96 2.35 6.37
N VAL A 308 -11.85 2.34 7.71
CA VAL A 308 -12.72 1.58 8.62
C VAL A 308 -13.79 2.48 9.21
N ALA A 309 -15.04 2.25 8.84
CA ALA A 309 -16.20 2.84 9.51
C ALA A 309 -16.42 2.12 10.84
N GLU A 310 -16.09 2.79 11.95
CA GLU A 310 -16.14 2.27 13.33
C GLU A 310 -17.52 1.71 13.67
N GLY A 311 -17.59 0.46 14.08
CA GLY A 311 -18.84 -0.22 14.42
C GLY A 311 -19.66 -0.71 13.23
N GLU A 312 -19.32 -0.31 11.99
CA GLU A 312 -20.02 -0.68 10.76
C GLU A 312 -19.22 -1.67 9.91
N THR A 313 -17.97 -1.37 9.56
CA THR A 313 -17.12 -2.22 8.72
C THR A 313 -15.96 -2.85 9.50
N GLY A 314 -15.82 -2.47 10.77
CA GLY A 314 -14.76 -2.96 11.65
C GLY A 314 -14.73 -2.22 12.98
N LEU A 315 -13.65 -2.42 13.73
CA LEU A 315 -13.38 -1.75 15.01
C LEU A 315 -11.99 -1.13 14.99
N LEU A 316 -11.89 0.07 15.57
CA LEU A 316 -10.61 0.74 15.78
C LEU A 316 -10.23 0.65 17.26
N TYR A 317 -8.99 0.26 17.54
CA TYR A 317 -8.45 0.20 18.89
C TYR A 317 -7.30 1.19 19.09
N ASP A 318 -7.09 1.65 20.31
CA ASP A 318 -6.04 2.61 20.62
C ASP A 318 -4.66 1.95 20.50
N PRO A 319 -3.73 2.52 19.69
CA PRO A 319 -2.38 1.99 19.54
C PRO A 319 -1.66 1.88 20.89
N GLY A 320 -0.97 0.76 21.13
CA GLY A 320 -0.25 0.50 22.38
C GLY A 320 -1.13 0.03 23.53
N SER A 321 -2.45 -0.17 23.32
CA SER A 321 -3.34 -0.76 24.30
C SER A 321 -3.67 -2.22 23.96
N ASP A 322 -2.96 -3.15 24.56
CA ASP A 322 -3.22 -4.59 24.43
C ASP A 322 -4.66 -4.94 24.86
N ALA A 323 -5.15 -4.32 25.93
CA ALA A 323 -6.50 -4.53 26.40
C ALA A 323 -7.57 -4.12 25.38
N ALA A 324 -7.36 -2.99 24.66
CA ALA A 324 -8.28 -2.53 23.63
C ALA A 324 -8.25 -3.44 22.40
N LEU A 325 -7.07 -3.92 21.99
CA LEU A 325 -6.94 -4.90 20.90
C LEU A 325 -7.65 -6.21 21.26
N VAL A 326 -7.39 -6.75 22.45
CA VAL A 326 -8.02 -8.00 22.94
C VAL A 326 -9.54 -7.84 23.02
N ALA A 327 -10.05 -6.71 23.52
CA ALA A 327 -11.48 -6.44 23.60
C ALA A 327 -12.13 -6.38 22.20
N ALA A 328 -11.49 -5.72 21.24
CA ALA A 328 -11.97 -5.66 19.86
C ALA A 328 -12.03 -7.06 19.22
N VAL A 329 -10.99 -7.87 19.41
CA VAL A 329 -10.96 -9.25 18.89
C VAL A 329 -12.05 -10.09 19.56
N ARG A 330 -12.15 -10.09 20.90
CA ARG A 330 -13.20 -10.83 21.64
C ARG A 330 -14.59 -10.51 21.12
N LYS A 331 -14.89 -9.24 20.90
CA LYS A 331 -16.19 -8.78 20.40
C LYS A 331 -16.53 -9.39 19.04
N ILE A 332 -15.58 -9.44 18.10
CA ILE A 332 -15.80 -9.98 16.76
C ILE A 332 -15.85 -11.51 16.74
N VAL A 333 -15.03 -12.20 17.52
CA VAL A 333 -14.98 -13.66 17.47
C VAL A 333 -16.09 -14.32 18.25
N SER A 334 -16.69 -13.65 19.27
CA SER A 334 -17.77 -14.18 20.08
C SER A 334 -19.17 -13.89 19.55
N ASP A 335 -19.34 -12.93 18.63
CA ASP A 335 -20.63 -12.52 18.06
C ASP A 335 -20.67 -12.75 16.55
N ASP A 336 -21.24 -13.87 16.14
CA ASP A 336 -21.38 -14.26 14.73
C ASP A 336 -22.30 -13.30 13.95
N GLY A 337 -23.34 -12.80 14.63
CA GLY A 337 -24.28 -11.83 14.04
C GLY A 337 -23.61 -10.52 13.70
N LEU A 338 -22.85 -9.98 14.66
CA LEU A 338 -22.06 -8.75 14.49
C LEU A 338 -21.01 -8.93 13.40
N ARG A 339 -20.24 -10.02 13.41
CA ARG A 339 -19.20 -10.32 12.42
C ARG A 339 -19.79 -10.39 11.02
N THR A 340 -20.89 -11.12 10.83
CA THR A 340 -21.58 -11.25 9.55
C THR A 340 -22.14 -9.91 9.07
N LYS A 341 -22.72 -9.10 9.96
CA LYS A 341 -23.23 -7.77 9.63
C LYS A 341 -22.11 -6.85 9.17
N MET A 342 -21.02 -6.82 9.95
CA MET A 342 -19.83 -6.00 9.59
C MET A 342 -19.20 -6.46 8.27
N GLY A 343 -19.11 -7.76 8.02
CA GLY A 343 -18.59 -8.30 6.77
C GLY A 343 -19.41 -7.87 5.55
N ARG A 344 -20.74 -7.88 5.63
CA ARG A 344 -21.62 -7.36 4.57
C ARG A 344 -21.41 -5.87 4.32
N ASN A 345 -21.34 -5.08 5.39
CA ASN A 345 -21.08 -3.64 5.29
C ASN A 345 -19.71 -3.35 4.71
N ALA A 346 -18.68 -4.13 5.12
CA ALA A 346 -17.33 -4.07 4.60
C ALA A 346 -17.32 -4.26 3.07
N ARG A 347 -17.97 -5.32 2.60
CA ARG A 347 -18.13 -5.61 1.17
C ARG A 347 -18.80 -4.46 0.43
N ALA A 348 -19.94 -4.01 0.90
CA ALA A 348 -20.68 -2.89 0.28
C ALA A 348 -19.88 -1.57 0.25
N SER A 349 -19.01 -1.34 1.25
CA SER A 349 -18.09 -0.19 1.27
C SER A 349 -17.00 -0.31 0.21
N ALA A 350 -16.43 -1.50 0.03
CA ALA A 350 -15.35 -1.74 -0.93
C ALA A 350 -15.83 -1.70 -2.39
N GLU A 351 -17.06 -2.16 -2.68
CA GLU A 351 -17.65 -2.13 -4.03
C GLU A 351 -17.77 -0.72 -4.62
N ARG A 352 -17.75 0.30 -3.79
CA ARG A 352 -17.73 1.70 -4.22
C ARG A 352 -16.34 2.23 -4.58
N ARG A 353 -15.29 1.41 -4.42
CA ARG A 353 -13.88 1.78 -4.58
C ARG A 353 -13.26 1.02 -5.75
N ASP A 354 -13.68 1.30 -6.98
CA ASP A 354 -13.11 0.65 -8.16
C ASP A 354 -11.90 1.40 -8.72
N TRP A 355 -10.98 0.65 -9.37
CA TRP A 355 -9.77 1.20 -9.98
C TRP A 355 -10.09 2.13 -11.15
N GLY A 356 -11.13 1.86 -11.93
CA GLY A 356 -11.53 2.71 -13.04
C GLY A 356 -11.92 4.11 -12.57
N THR A 357 -12.71 4.23 -11.49
CA THR A 357 -13.05 5.53 -10.89
C THR A 357 -11.83 6.25 -10.33
N SER A 358 -10.95 5.52 -9.62
CA SER A 358 -9.69 6.07 -9.12
C SER A 358 -8.83 6.64 -10.26
N THR A 359 -8.71 5.89 -11.35
CA THR A 359 -7.88 6.29 -12.50
C THR A 359 -8.51 7.41 -13.32
N ARG A 360 -9.84 7.44 -13.47
CA ARG A 360 -10.53 8.60 -14.08
C ARG A 360 -10.28 9.88 -13.29
N THR A 361 -10.31 9.82 -11.97
CA THR A 361 -9.95 10.96 -11.10
C THR A 361 -8.51 11.42 -11.35
N LEU A 362 -7.56 10.48 -11.40
CA LEU A 362 -6.17 10.78 -11.72
C LEU A 362 -6.03 11.44 -13.11
N ARG A 363 -6.71 10.87 -14.11
CA ARG A 363 -6.66 11.38 -15.47
C ARG A 363 -7.20 12.81 -15.57
N GLY A 364 -8.24 13.15 -14.79
CA GLY A 364 -8.73 14.52 -14.65
C GLY A 364 -7.68 15.49 -14.11
N TYR A 365 -6.87 15.06 -13.13
CA TYR A 365 -5.73 15.87 -12.65
C TYR A 365 -4.62 16.01 -13.71
N TYR A 366 -4.40 15.03 -14.55
CA TYR A 366 -3.46 15.17 -15.68
C TYR A 366 -3.97 16.18 -16.72
N GLU A 367 -5.26 16.15 -17.05
CA GLU A 367 -5.89 17.11 -17.95
C GLU A 367 -5.83 18.53 -17.39
N GLN A 368 -6.07 18.71 -16.09
CA GLN A 368 -5.88 19.98 -15.38
C GLN A 368 -4.43 20.47 -15.51
N ALA A 369 -3.45 19.62 -15.19
CA ALA A 369 -2.03 19.99 -15.26
C ALA A 369 -1.57 20.36 -16.68
N LEU A 370 -2.20 19.78 -17.70
CA LEU A 370 -1.97 20.12 -19.12
C LEU A 370 -2.66 21.41 -19.54
N GLY A 371 -3.83 21.73 -18.97
CA GLY A 371 -4.62 22.92 -19.27
C GLY A 371 -4.17 24.20 -18.56
N GLU A 372 -3.41 24.11 -17.49
CA GLU A 372 -2.86 25.24 -16.72
C GLU A 372 -1.60 25.88 -17.36
N ARG A 373 -1.28 25.55 -18.62
CA ARG A 373 -0.13 26.10 -19.39
C ARG A 373 -0.48 27.31 -20.21
#